data_3a62cd2fe2685353688c630333e1a527
#
_entry.id   3a62cd2fe2685353688c630333e1a527
#
_cell.length_a   1.000
_cell.length_b   1.000
_cell.length_c   1.000
_cell.angle_alpha   90.00
_cell.angle_beta   90.00
_cell.angle_gamma   90.00
#
_symmetry.space_group_name_H-M   'P 1'
#
loop_
_entity.id
_entity.type
_entity.pdbx_description
1 polymer ?
#
loop_
_entity_poly.entity_id
_entity_poly.type
_entity_poly.pdbx_seq_one_letter_code
_entity_poly.pdbx_strand_id
1 'polypeptide(L)'
;MLSYTYDGQNQLTTVKNGSGTTLYSYSYDTMGNIRSKTDGSVTHLYTYGNPQWADLLTAYDGHTITYDGSGNPLSYYNGADYTFTWEQGRQLASVTKGNKTASYTYDMSGVRSGKTVNGVSYEYTTLSGKITRMTWSGNAVDIVYDDAGRPYILRYTPSGGATQTYYYVLNLQGDVVGLMNTSMQMVVRYSYDPWGKLTGTTATSAYVALAQANPLRYRSYCYDIETGFYYLQTRYYDPAIARFINADSYLTTDITGFISSNMFAYCENNPIMGTDPTGKYTFLCRELEDDDEKENRTPKLDLELGATFNPINGQAICEYAEMKFGETSTVAESGCAVIALYNALTAKGYSISFEKTLRGCEGVNILPCSLGVWPGAINRFLYCHGVPYEKFCSQRKLQDSMKNGDVAIVTYWTQPFNFNAHTVAVQMINDSYYVYNKGNYNAKVSIYDSLDEVVSGGFIYGGIINTP
;
A
#
# COMPACT_ATOMS: atom_id res chain seq x y z
N MET A 1 14.68 -13.33 -17.68
CA MET A 1 14.23 -13.32 -16.28
C MET A 1 15.15 -12.40 -15.50
N LEU A 2 14.65 -11.64 -14.52
CA LEU A 2 15.48 -10.88 -13.56
C LEU A 2 15.63 -11.68 -12.28
N SER A 3 16.79 -11.58 -11.62
CA SER A 3 17.01 -12.12 -10.28
C SER A 3 17.38 -10.99 -9.31
N TYR A 4 16.92 -11.12 -8.08
CA TYR A 4 17.05 -10.11 -7.03
C TYR A 4 17.76 -10.71 -5.83
N THR A 5 18.65 -9.95 -5.21
CA THR A 5 19.30 -10.34 -3.95
C THR A 5 19.07 -9.28 -2.89
N TYR A 6 19.03 -9.72 -1.65
CA TYR A 6 18.70 -8.90 -0.50
C TYR A 6 19.75 -9.07 0.60
N ASP A 7 19.89 -8.09 1.46
CA ASP A 7 20.70 -8.20 2.67
C ASP A 7 19.93 -8.85 3.84
N GLY A 8 20.58 -8.90 5.01
CA GLY A 8 19.97 -9.46 6.23
C GLY A 8 18.78 -8.66 6.78
N GLN A 9 18.56 -7.42 6.32
CA GLN A 9 17.42 -6.55 6.65
C GLN A 9 16.37 -6.57 5.54
N ASN A 10 16.46 -7.50 4.59
CA ASN A 10 15.55 -7.67 3.45
C ASN A 10 15.54 -6.47 2.48
N GLN A 11 16.63 -5.65 2.44
CA GLN A 11 16.79 -4.55 1.51
C GLN A 11 17.35 -5.05 0.17
N LEU A 12 16.86 -4.55 -0.95
CA LEU A 12 17.31 -4.93 -2.29
C LEU A 12 18.76 -4.50 -2.52
N THR A 13 19.66 -5.44 -2.71
CA THR A 13 21.10 -5.16 -2.91
C THR A 13 21.54 -5.27 -4.36
N THR A 14 21.04 -6.25 -5.13
CA THR A 14 21.41 -6.36 -6.55
C THR A 14 20.22 -6.82 -7.41
N VAL A 15 20.28 -6.43 -8.68
CA VAL A 15 19.39 -6.91 -9.73
C VAL A 15 20.23 -7.39 -10.90
N LYS A 16 20.00 -8.64 -11.32
CA LYS A 16 20.74 -9.25 -12.44
C LYS A 16 19.78 -9.69 -13.56
N ASN A 17 20.26 -9.66 -14.78
CA ASN A 17 19.53 -10.24 -15.91
C ASN A 17 19.69 -11.76 -15.99
N GLY A 18 18.98 -12.40 -16.93
CA GLY A 18 19.02 -13.86 -17.11
C GLY A 18 20.38 -14.45 -17.51
N SER A 19 21.35 -13.62 -17.92
CA SER A 19 22.74 -14.02 -18.17
C SER A 19 23.67 -13.83 -16.96
N GLY A 20 23.11 -13.39 -15.80
CA GLY A 20 23.86 -13.16 -14.56
C GLY A 20 24.57 -11.80 -14.49
N THR A 21 24.41 -10.93 -15.51
CA THR A 21 24.99 -9.58 -15.49
C THR A 21 24.24 -8.70 -14.50
N THR A 22 24.97 -8.04 -13.58
CA THR A 22 24.38 -7.06 -12.67
C THR A 22 23.94 -5.82 -13.45
N LEU A 23 22.66 -5.50 -13.34
CA LEU A 23 22.05 -4.32 -13.95
C LEU A 23 22.05 -3.15 -12.94
N TYR A 24 21.73 -3.45 -11.69
CA TYR A 24 21.68 -2.47 -10.59
C TYR A 24 22.32 -3.04 -9.34
N SER A 25 22.95 -2.19 -8.55
CA SER A 25 23.39 -2.53 -7.20
C SER A 25 23.18 -1.35 -6.25
N TYR A 26 22.93 -1.67 -4.98
CA TYR A 26 22.60 -0.71 -3.92
C TYR A 26 23.40 -1.01 -2.67
N SER A 27 23.82 0.03 -1.95
CA SER A 27 24.40 -0.10 -0.61
C SER A 27 23.63 0.80 0.36
N TYR A 28 23.55 0.35 1.61
CA TYR A 28 22.79 1.00 2.66
C TYR A 28 23.67 1.22 3.90
N ASP A 29 23.27 2.16 4.74
CA ASP A 29 23.79 2.23 6.11
C ASP A 29 22.88 1.43 7.06
N THR A 30 23.25 1.40 8.34
CA THR A 30 22.52 0.65 9.37
C THR A 30 21.11 1.17 9.66
N MET A 31 20.78 2.38 9.21
CA MET A 31 19.46 3.00 9.33
C MET A 31 18.60 2.84 8.06
N GLY A 32 19.08 2.07 7.08
CA GLY A 32 18.39 1.87 5.81
C GLY A 32 18.49 3.05 4.85
N ASN A 33 19.41 3.98 5.05
CA ASN A 33 19.65 5.02 4.07
C ASN A 33 20.45 4.46 2.89
N ILE A 34 19.99 4.70 1.67
CA ILE A 34 20.74 4.34 0.45
C ILE A 34 22.03 5.18 0.42
N ARG A 35 23.19 4.53 0.41
CA ARG A 35 24.50 5.19 0.33
C ARG A 35 25.01 5.30 -1.11
N SER A 36 24.70 4.30 -1.91
CA SER A 36 24.99 4.31 -3.35
C SER A 36 23.98 3.52 -4.15
N LYS A 37 23.75 3.95 -5.38
CA LYS A 37 23.02 3.23 -6.42
C LYS A 37 23.91 3.15 -7.65
N THR A 38 24.18 1.95 -8.14
CA THR A 38 24.89 1.76 -9.42
C THR A 38 23.86 1.32 -10.48
N ASP A 39 23.83 2.03 -11.61
CA ASP A 39 23.00 1.76 -12.78
C ASP A 39 23.94 1.48 -13.96
N GLY A 40 24.05 0.21 -14.31
CA GLY A 40 25.07 -0.25 -15.27
C GLY A 40 26.50 0.07 -14.79
N SER A 41 27.14 1.07 -15.37
CA SER A 41 28.51 1.50 -15.02
C SER A 41 28.56 2.82 -14.23
N VAL A 42 27.43 3.47 -13.99
CA VAL A 42 27.36 4.76 -13.31
C VAL A 42 26.97 4.53 -11.85
N THR A 43 27.78 5.05 -10.92
CA THR A 43 27.48 5.00 -9.50
C THR A 43 27.09 6.39 -9.00
N HIS A 44 25.91 6.47 -8.44
CA HIS A 44 25.35 7.65 -7.80
C HIS A 44 25.57 7.59 -6.29
N LEU A 45 25.96 8.71 -5.68
CA LEU A 45 26.30 8.81 -4.26
C LEU A 45 25.28 9.64 -3.49
N TYR A 46 24.92 9.14 -2.30
CA TYR A 46 23.97 9.77 -1.38
C TYR A 46 24.72 10.23 -0.13
N THR A 47 24.55 11.51 0.24
CA THR A 47 25.19 12.09 1.42
C THR A 47 24.13 12.51 2.45
N TYR A 48 24.32 12.08 3.69
CA TYR A 48 23.50 12.41 4.85
C TYR A 48 24.35 13.16 5.87
N GLY A 49 24.29 14.49 5.84
CA GLY A 49 25.16 15.36 6.62
C GLY A 49 24.48 16.06 7.78
N ASN A 50 23.19 15.80 8.04
CA ASN A 50 22.47 16.42 9.14
C ASN A 50 22.63 15.59 10.44
N PRO A 51 23.32 16.09 11.48
CA PRO A 51 23.54 15.32 12.70
C PRO A 51 22.30 15.14 13.58
N GLN A 52 21.26 15.96 13.37
CA GLN A 52 20.01 15.93 14.13
C GLN A 52 18.92 15.09 13.42
N TRP A 53 19.09 14.85 12.13
CA TRP A 53 18.14 14.08 11.31
C TRP A 53 18.93 13.22 10.31
N ALA A 54 19.33 12.04 10.76
CA ALA A 54 20.30 11.18 10.07
C ALA A 54 19.82 10.58 8.74
N ASP A 55 18.50 10.49 8.50
CA ASP A 55 17.89 10.01 7.25
C ASP A 55 17.55 11.14 6.25
N LEU A 56 17.90 12.39 6.58
CA LEU A 56 17.74 13.53 5.69
C LEU A 56 18.85 13.57 4.63
N LEU A 57 18.51 13.36 3.35
CA LEU A 57 19.46 13.38 2.24
C LEU A 57 19.94 14.82 1.99
N THR A 58 21.18 15.15 2.35
CA THR A 58 21.72 16.51 2.23
C THR A 58 22.42 16.77 0.91
N ALA A 59 22.86 15.72 0.18
CA ALA A 59 23.33 15.85 -1.20
C ALA A 59 23.17 14.54 -1.99
N TYR A 60 22.97 14.68 -3.29
CA TYR A 60 22.97 13.60 -4.27
C TYR A 60 23.96 13.93 -5.39
N ASP A 61 24.91 13.03 -5.65
CA ASP A 61 26.03 13.23 -6.59
C ASP A 61 26.80 14.56 -6.36
N GLY A 62 26.94 14.97 -5.09
CA GLY A 62 27.58 16.20 -4.70
C GLY A 62 26.72 17.47 -4.82
N HIS A 63 25.51 17.40 -5.36
CA HIS A 63 24.56 18.51 -5.43
C HIS A 63 23.78 18.63 -4.13
N THR A 64 23.83 19.81 -3.51
CA THR A 64 23.20 20.09 -2.22
C THR A 64 21.66 20.07 -2.32
N ILE A 65 21.04 19.45 -1.33
CA ILE A 65 19.58 19.43 -1.12
C ILE A 65 19.28 20.18 0.18
N THR A 66 18.35 21.11 0.15
CA THR A 66 17.95 21.91 1.33
C THR A 66 16.48 21.63 1.68
N TYR A 67 16.16 21.75 2.97
CA TYR A 67 14.84 21.43 3.49
C TYR A 67 14.30 22.53 4.40
N ASP A 68 12.97 22.57 4.57
CA ASP A 68 12.33 23.27 5.65
C ASP A 68 12.39 22.47 6.98
N GLY A 69 11.87 23.06 8.06
CA GLY A 69 11.84 22.42 9.38
C GLY A 69 10.95 21.17 9.48
N SER A 70 10.11 20.91 8.48
CA SER A 70 9.21 19.75 8.41
C SER A 70 9.77 18.61 7.55
N GLY A 71 10.99 18.76 7.01
CA GLY A 71 11.63 17.78 6.14
C GLY A 71 11.10 17.79 4.70
N ASN A 72 10.52 18.91 4.26
CA ASN A 72 10.16 19.09 2.85
C ASN A 72 11.32 19.76 2.13
N PRO A 73 11.74 19.27 0.94
CA PRO A 73 12.83 19.89 0.20
C PRO A 73 12.45 21.28 -0.33
N LEU A 74 13.39 22.22 -0.25
CA LEU A 74 13.28 23.56 -0.86
C LEU A 74 14.08 23.60 -2.16
N SER A 75 15.31 23.06 -2.16
CA SER A 75 16.08 22.74 -3.35
C SER A 75 16.37 21.24 -3.41
N TYR A 76 16.46 20.69 -4.61
CA TYR A 76 16.59 19.26 -4.80
C TYR A 76 17.26 18.92 -6.13
N TYR A 77 17.97 17.80 -6.15
CA TYR A 77 18.64 17.30 -7.34
C TYR A 77 18.48 15.77 -7.46
N ASN A 78 18.15 15.30 -8.68
CA ASN A 78 18.09 13.87 -9.04
C ASN A 78 18.65 13.58 -10.44
N GLY A 79 19.58 14.42 -10.89
CA GLY A 79 20.05 14.51 -12.28
C GLY A 79 19.52 15.75 -12.98
N ALA A 80 18.64 16.51 -12.33
CA ALA A 80 18.15 17.83 -12.71
C ALA A 80 17.87 18.63 -11.43
N ASP A 81 17.94 19.97 -11.55
CA ASP A 81 17.64 20.87 -10.44
C ASP A 81 16.15 21.13 -10.33
N TYR A 82 15.66 21.13 -9.08
CA TYR A 82 14.30 21.47 -8.71
C TYR A 82 14.28 22.49 -7.59
N THR A 83 13.26 23.35 -7.59
CA THR A 83 12.88 24.18 -6.45
C THR A 83 11.42 23.94 -6.12
N PHE A 84 11.10 23.90 -4.82
CA PHE A 84 9.77 23.60 -4.32
C PHE A 84 9.26 24.69 -3.39
N THR A 85 7.92 24.83 -3.35
CA THR A 85 7.22 25.53 -2.27
C THR A 85 6.18 24.59 -1.67
N TRP A 86 5.98 24.69 -0.37
CA TRP A 86 5.09 23.82 0.40
C TRP A 86 4.08 24.66 1.17
N GLU A 87 2.88 24.12 1.36
CA GLU A 87 1.81 24.70 2.16
C GLU A 87 1.18 23.67 3.08
N GLN A 88 0.36 24.11 4.03
CA GLN A 88 -0.30 23.25 5.02
C GLN A 88 0.67 22.21 5.68
N GLY A 89 1.94 22.59 5.82
CA GLY A 89 2.99 21.79 6.40
C GLY A 89 3.63 20.75 5.47
N ARG A 90 2.89 20.07 4.58
CA ARG A 90 3.41 18.97 3.74
C ARG A 90 2.81 18.89 2.34
N GLN A 91 1.89 19.76 1.99
CA GLN A 91 1.32 19.80 0.65
C GLN A 91 2.26 20.55 -0.29
N LEU A 92 2.64 19.92 -1.38
CA LEU A 92 3.48 20.55 -2.40
C LEU A 92 2.66 21.63 -3.14
N ALA A 93 2.95 22.88 -2.90
CA ALA A 93 2.25 23.98 -3.55
C ALA A 93 2.74 24.20 -4.98
N SER A 94 4.08 24.18 -5.17
CA SER A 94 4.65 24.32 -6.52
C SER A 94 6.00 23.63 -6.66
N VAL A 95 6.34 23.32 -7.90
CA VAL A 95 7.67 22.82 -8.31
C VAL A 95 8.12 23.54 -9.58
N THR A 96 9.40 23.87 -9.63
CA THR A 96 10.08 24.34 -10.85
C THR A 96 11.21 23.37 -11.20
N LYS A 97 11.30 22.97 -12.47
CA LYS A 97 12.35 22.13 -13.06
C LYS A 97 12.79 22.72 -14.39
N GLY A 98 13.91 23.41 -14.41
CA GLY A 98 14.34 24.16 -15.61
C GLY A 98 13.31 25.21 -16.00
N ASN A 99 12.77 25.11 -17.22
CA ASN A 99 11.72 26.01 -17.74
C ASN A 99 10.28 25.49 -17.51
N LYS A 100 10.11 24.41 -16.77
CA LYS A 100 8.79 23.85 -16.42
C LYS A 100 8.41 24.26 -15.02
N THR A 101 7.18 24.72 -14.86
CA THR A 101 6.57 25.00 -13.56
C THR A 101 5.28 24.21 -13.42
N ALA A 102 5.05 23.67 -12.24
CA ALA A 102 3.76 23.09 -11.88
C ALA A 102 3.33 23.61 -10.50
N SER A 103 2.03 23.83 -10.33
CA SER A 103 1.39 24.11 -9.05
C SER A 103 0.28 23.10 -8.82
N TYR A 104 -0.01 22.83 -7.56
CA TYR A 104 -0.95 21.79 -7.16
C TYR A 104 -2.04 22.36 -6.27
N THR A 105 -3.24 21.80 -6.35
CA THR A 105 -4.38 22.13 -5.51
C THR A 105 -4.87 20.87 -4.80
N TYR A 106 -5.39 21.05 -3.60
CA TYR A 106 -5.85 19.96 -2.73
C TYR A 106 -7.27 20.25 -2.26
N ASP A 107 -8.02 19.18 -2.00
CA ASP A 107 -9.33 19.30 -1.36
C ASP A 107 -9.20 19.46 0.16
N MET A 108 -10.34 19.56 0.85
CA MET A 108 -10.37 19.76 2.30
C MET A 108 -9.82 18.56 3.11
N SER A 109 -9.74 17.38 2.52
CA SER A 109 -9.14 16.18 3.12
C SER A 109 -7.64 16.06 2.85
N GLY A 110 -7.06 17.00 2.09
CA GLY A 110 -5.64 17.01 1.72
C GLY A 110 -5.31 16.16 0.51
N VAL A 111 -6.31 15.59 -0.19
CA VAL A 111 -6.12 14.85 -1.43
C VAL A 111 -5.99 15.83 -2.60
N ARG A 112 -5.03 15.59 -3.48
CA ARG A 112 -4.78 16.46 -4.64
C ARG A 112 -5.97 16.48 -5.59
N SER A 113 -6.58 17.67 -5.76
CA SER A 113 -7.76 17.91 -6.59
C SER A 113 -7.41 18.44 -7.99
N GLY A 114 -6.16 18.86 -8.21
CA GLY A 114 -5.72 19.36 -9.52
C GLY A 114 -4.26 19.76 -9.57
N LYS A 115 -3.83 20.15 -10.76
CA LYS A 115 -2.52 20.79 -10.99
C LYS A 115 -2.60 21.76 -12.16
N THR A 116 -1.69 22.72 -12.19
CA THR A 116 -1.45 23.57 -13.37
C THR A 116 -0.02 23.40 -13.81
N VAL A 117 0.22 23.01 -15.06
CA VAL A 117 1.56 22.81 -15.63
C VAL A 117 1.78 23.77 -16.78
N ASN A 118 2.74 24.69 -16.66
CA ASN A 118 3.03 25.72 -17.68
C ASN A 118 1.77 26.45 -18.17
N GLY A 119 0.83 26.77 -17.25
CA GLY A 119 -0.42 27.47 -17.55
C GLY A 119 -1.58 26.57 -18.01
N VAL A 120 -1.37 25.27 -18.20
CA VAL A 120 -2.44 24.30 -18.49
C VAL A 120 -2.96 23.73 -17.19
N SER A 121 -4.25 23.93 -16.89
CA SER A 121 -4.91 23.39 -15.70
C SER A 121 -5.46 21.99 -15.95
N TYR A 122 -5.23 21.11 -14.97
CA TYR A 122 -5.76 19.76 -14.87
C TYR A 122 -6.64 19.68 -13.62
N GLU A 123 -7.85 19.18 -13.76
CA GLU A 123 -8.78 18.96 -12.66
C GLU A 123 -8.97 17.46 -12.44
N TYR A 124 -9.00 17.04 -11.18
CA TYR A 124 -9.18 15.66 -10.78
C TYR A 124 -10.50 15.49 -10.02
N THR A 125 -11.26 14.46 -10.41
CA THR A 125 -12.29 13.89 -9.55
C THR A 125 -11.72 12.63 -8.91
N THR A 126 -11.79 12.56 -7.59
CA THR A 126 -11.24 11.44 -6.82
C THR A 126 -12.34 10.70 -6.06
N LEU A 127 -12.15 9.40 -5.86
CA LEU A 127 -12.97 8.57 -4.98
C LEU A 127 -12.02 7.74 -4.12
N SER A 128 -12.10 7.90 -2.80
CA SER A 128 -11.20 7.23 -1.84
C SER A 128 -9.71 7.42 -2.19
N GLY A 129 -9.33 8.67 -2.50
CA GLY A 129 -7.96 9.04 -2.87
C GLY A 129 -7.50 8.58 -4.27
N LYS A 130 -8.33 7.87 -5.03
CA LYS A 130 -8.03 7.42 -6.40
C LYS A 130 -8.65 8.34 -7.44
N ILE A 131 -7.90 8.70 -8.48
CA ILE A 131 -8.40 9.52 -9.60
C ILE A 131 -9.40 8.68 -10.40
N THR A 132 -10.65 9.13 -10.47
CA THR A 132 -11.68 8.54 -11.33
C THR A 132 -11.88 9.32 -12.62
N ARG A 133 -11.55 10.63 -12.61
CA ARG A 133 -11.60 11.49 -13.79
C ARG A 133 -10.49 12.54 -13.75
N MET A 134 -9.92 12.85 -14.90
CA MET A 134 -9.00 13.97 -15.12
C MET A 134 -9.41 14.73 -16.37
N THR A 135 -9.47 16.07 -16.29
CA THR A 135 -9.81 16.95 -17.43
C THR A 135 -8.77 18.03 -17.61
N TRP A 136 -8.48 18.39 -18.86
CA TRP A 136 -7.59 19.51 -19.22
C TRP A 136 -7.80 19.94 -20.68
N SER A 137 -7.82 21.23 -20.95
CA SER A 137 -7.86 21.78 -22.33
C SER A 137 -8.84 21.07 -23.28
N GLY A 138 -10.04 20.71 -22.79
CA GLY A 138 -11.06 19.99 -23.55
C GLY A 138 -10.83 18.49 -23.69
N ASN A 139 -9.74 17.94 -23.15
CA ASN A 139 -9.49 16.50 -23.04
C ASN A 139 -10.09 15.94 -21.74
N ALA A 140 -10.41 14.66 -21.72
CA ALA A 140 -10.80 13.95 -20.53
C ALA A 140 -10.26 12.52 -20.50
N VAL A 141 -9.93 12.05 -19.31
CA VAL A 141 -9.66 10.64 -18.98
C VAL A 141 -10.60 10.23 -17.86
N ASP A 142 -11.36 9.14 -18.05
CA ASP A 142 -12.13 8.49 -17.01
C ASP A 142 -11.50 7.13 -16.71
N ILE A 143 -11.35 6.81 -15.43
CA ILE A 143 -10.75 5.56 -14.96
C ILE A 143 -11.80 4.77 -14.18
N VAL A 144 -12.03 3.54 -14.59
CA VAL A 144 -12.88 2.58 -13.88
C VAL A 144 -11.97 1.57 -13.21
N TYR A 145 -12.24 1.32 -11.95
CA TYR A 145 -11.52 0.32 -11.14
C TYR A 145 -12.37 -0.94 -10.99
N ASP A 146 -11.72 -2.08 -10.83
CA ASP A 146 -12.38 -3.34 -10.50
C ASP A 146 -12.76 -3.38 -8.99
N ASP A 147 -13.38 -4.46 -8.56
CA ASP A 147 -13.79 -4.73 -7.17
C ASP A 147 -12.59 -4.84 -6.19
N ALA A 148 -11.40 -5.15 -6.71
CA ALA A 148 -10.15 -5.12 -5.94
C ALA A 148 -9.48 -3.73 -5.93
N GLY A 149 -10.12 -2.73 -6.53
CA GLY A 149 -9.60 -1.36 -6.62
C GLY A 149 -8.42 -1.21 -7.57
N ARG A 150 -8.20 -2.16 -8.50
CA ARG A 150 -7.17 -2.07 -9.53
C ARG A 150 -7.72 -1.34 -10.76
N PRO A 151 -6.97 -0.49 -11.46
CA PRO A 151 -7.45 0.17 -12.67
C PRO A 151 -7.74 -0.88 -13.75
N TYR A 152 -8.96 -0.82 -14.30
CA TYR A 152 -9.43 -1.80 -15.29
C TYR A 152 -9.72 -1.16 -16.65
N ILE A 153 -10.49 -0.05 -16.70
CA ILE A 153 -10.83 0.65 -17.95
C ILE A 153 -10.30 2.07 -17.90
N LEU A 154 -9.72 2.52 -19.00
CA LEU A 154 -9.43 3.92 -19.28
C LEU A 154 -10.28 4.36 -20.46
N ARG A 155 -11.08 5.42 -20.29
CA ARG A 155 -11.77 6.09 -21.38
C ARG A 155 -11.08 7.41 -21.65
N TYR A 156 -10.57 7.59 -22.85
CA TYR A 156 -9.90 8.82 -23.27
C TYR A 156 -10.76 9.55 -24.28
N THR A 157 -11.05 10.81 -23.99
CA THR A 157 -11.76 11.74 -24.87
C THR A 157 -10.77 12.86 -25.25
N PRO A 158 -10.18 12.84 -26.45
CA PRO A 158 -9.36 13.95 -26.91
C PRO A 158 -10.24 15.20 -27.20
N SER A 159 -9.65 16.39 -27.06
CA SER A 159 -10.34 17.64 -27.35
C SER A 159 -10.97 17.64 -28.75
N GLY A 160 -12.29 17.84 -28.83
CA GLY A 160 -13.06 17.79 -30.08
C GLY A 160 -13.21 16.41 -30.70
N GLY A 161 -12.75 15.34 -30.07
CA GLY A 161 -12.81 13.96 -30.55
C GLY A 161 -13.84 13.10 -29.81
N ALA A 162 -14.05 11.87 -30.31
CA ALA A 162 -14.90 10.87 -29.69
C ALA A 162 -14.15 10.13 -28.55
N THR A 163 -14.91 9.75 -27.53
CA THR A 163 -14.40 8.91 -26.45
C THR A 163 -14.02 7.51 -26.96
N GLN A 164 -12.82 7.08 -26.60
CA GLN A 164 -12.31 5.75 -26.90
C GLN A 164 -12.04 4.99 -25.60
N THR A 165 -12.30 3.68 -25.62
CA THR A 165 -12.12 2.80 -24.47
C THR A 165 -10.89 1.95 -24.62
N TYR A 166 -10.12 1.83 -23.53
CA TYR A 166 -8.91 1.03 -23.40
C TYR A 166 -8.96 0.22 -22.11
N TYR A 167 -8.24 -0.89 -22.08
CA TYR A 167 -8.11 -1.74 -20.91
C TYR A 167 -6.69 -1.63 -20.35
N TYR A 168 -6.57 -1.48 -19.05
CA TYR A 168 -5.28 -1.52 -18.37
C TYR A 168 -4.71 -2.95 -18.40
N VAL A 169 -3.43 -3.05 -18.65
CA VAL A 169 -2.66 -4.28 -18.49
C VAL A 169 -1.71 -4.08 -17.32
N LEU A 170 -1.92 -4.87 -16.29
CA LEU A 170 -1.13 -4.85 -15.06
C LEU A 170 -0.24 -6.09 -15.00
N ASN A 171 0.96 -5.94 -14.41
CA ASN A 171 1.72 -7.10 -13.95
C ASN A 171 1.21 -7.56 -12.57
N LEU A 172 1.79 -8.64 -12.04
CA LEU A 172 1.41 -9.20 -10.73
C LEU A 172 1.57 -8.20 -9.58
N GLN A 173 2.50 -7.27 -9.71
CA GLN A 173 2.79 -6.26 -8.70
C GLN A 173 1.85 -5.03 -8.78
N GLY A 174 0.96 -4.97 -9.78
CA GLY A 174 0.04 -3.85 -9.99
C GLY A 174 0.65 -2.69 -10.80
N ASP A 175 1.81 -2.88 -11.44
CA ASP A 175 2.35 -1.87 -12.34
C ASP A 175 1.54 -1.84 -13.63
N VAL A 176 1.21 -0.65 -14.12
CA VAL A 176 0.60 -0.49 -15.44
C VAL A 176 1.68 -0.72 -16.48
N VAL A 177 1.69 -1.91 -17.10
CA VAL A 177 2.67 -2.27 -18.14
C VAL A 177 2.16 -1.95 -19.54
N GLY A 178 0.89 -1.57 -19.70
CA GLY A 178 0.37 -1.13 -20.99
C GLY A 178 -1.12 -0.83 -20.99
N LEU A 179 -1.58 -0.46 -22.20
CA LEU A 179 -3.00 -0.27 -22.52
C LEU A 179 -3.34 -1.06 -23.77
N MET A 180 -4.49 -1.76 -23.75
CA MET A 180 -5.06 -2.48 -24.87
C MET A 180 -6.28 -1.75 -25.41
N ASN A 181 -6.48 -1.77 -26.73
CA ASN A 181 -7.72 -1.30 -27.33
C ASN A 181 -8.85 -2.36 -27.23
N THR A 182 -10.05 -2.01 -27.70
CA THR A 182 -11.22 -2.92 -27.71
C THR A 182 -11.06 -4.15 -28.60
N SER A 183 -10.09 -4.16 -29.50
CA SER A 183 -9.69 -5.34 -30.31
C SER A 183 -8.61 -6.18 -29.61
N MET A 184 -8.36 -5.97 -28.33
CA MET A 184 -7.37 -6.67 -27.49
C MET A 184 -5.92 -6.55 -28.03
N GLN A 185 -5.62 -5.46 -28.73
CA GLN A 185 -4.27 -5.16 -29.19
C GLN A 185 -3.57 -4.22 -28.22
N MET A 186 -2.34 -4.54 -27.86
CA MET A 186 -1.51 -3.67 -27.02
C MET A 186 -1.09 -2.43 -27.80
N VAL A 187 -1.61 -1.26 -27.45
CA VAL A 187 -1.37 0.01 -28.15
C VAL A 187 -0.37 0.93 -27.45
N VAL A 188 -0.19 0.73 -26.14
CA VAL A 188 0.81 1.42 -25.32
C VAL A 188 1.51 0.39 -24.47
N ARG A 189 2.84 0.52 -24.30
CA ARG A 189 3.64 -0.26 -23.34
C ARG A 189 4.48 0.67 -22.50
N TYR A 190 4.62 0.34 -21.21
CA TYR A 190 5.50 1.00 -20.26
C TYR A 190 6.49 -0.02 -19.69
N SER A 191 7.71 0.41 -19.44
CA SER A 191 8.74 -0.39 -18.75
C SER A 191 9.37 0.43 -17.63
N TYR A 192 9.76 -0.24 -16.56
CA TYR A 192 10.26 0.38 -15.35
C TYR A 192 11.54 -0.32 -14.87
N ASP A 193 12.37 0.42 -14.16
CA ASP A 193 13.40 -0.17 -13.31
C ASP A 193 12.77 -0.77 -12.04
N PRO A 194 13.52 -1.48 -11.19
CA PRO A 194 12.98 -2.08 -9.96
C PRO A 194 12.32 -1.09 -8.98
N TRP A 195 12.69 0.18 -9.04
CA TRP A 195 12.15 1.24 -8.19
C TRP A 195 11.02 2.04 -8.85
N GLY A 196 10.60 1.64 -10.05
CA GLY A 196 9.50 2.29 -10.75
C GLY A 196 9.91 3.49 -11.61
N LYS A 197 11.22 3.75 -11.80
CA LYS A 197 11.66 4.74 -12.78
C LYS A 197 11.25 4.28 -14.17
N LEU A 198 10.49 5.12 -14.87
CA LEU A 198 10.05 4.82 -16.23
C LEU A 198 11.29 4.74 -17.17
N THR A 199 11.58 3.54 -17.68
CA THR A 199 12.72 3.28 -18.58
C THR A 199 12.33 3.30 -20.04
N GLY A 200 11.04 3.16 -20.35
CA GLY A 200 10.55 3.21 -21.71
C GLY A 200 9.05 3.39 -21.81
N THR A 201 8.63 4.04 -22.89
CA THR A 201 7.25 4.11 -23.35
C THR A 201 7.22 3.82 -24.83
N THR A 202 6.46 2.80 -25.24
CA THR A 202 6.29 2.45 -26.65
C THR A 202 4.83 2.63 -27.04
N ALA A 203 4.59 3.46 -28.06
CA ALA A 203 3.29 3.68 -28.67
C ALA A 203 3.50 4.08 -30.13
N THR A 204 2.60 3.70 -31.03
CA THR A 204 2.60 4.27 -32.39
C THR A 204 2.15 5.72 -32.33
N SER A 205 2.40 6.50 -33.40
CA SER A 205 2.06 7.93 -33.46
C SER A 205 0.59 8.22 -33.08
N ALA A 206 -0.32 7.32 -33.43
CA ALA A 206 -1.76 7.41 -33.11
C ALA A 206 -2.06 7.35 -31.58
N TYR A 207 -1.18 6.75 -30.78
CA TYR A 207 -1.41 6.52 -29.36
C TYR A 207 -0.45 7.26 -28.42
N VAL A 208 0.42 8.12 -28.95
CA VAL A 208 1.35 8.92 -28.12
C VAL A 208 0.58 9.82 -27.16
N ALA A 209 -0.49 10.49 -27.65
CA ALA A 209 -1.33 11.33 -26.80
C ALA A 209 -2.00 10.52 -25.68
N LEU A 210 -2.52 9.33 -25.99
CA LEU A 210 -3.07 8.40 -24.98
C LEU A 210 -2.01 7.98 -23.96
N ALA A 211 -0.81 7.63 -24.42
CA ALA A 211 0.29 7.24 -23.53
C ALA A 211 0.68 8.36 -22.57
N GLN A 212 0.60 9.61 -22.98
CA GLN A 212 0.84 10.79 -22.13
C GLN A 212 -0.36 11.11 -21.23
N ALA A 213 -1.58 10.94 -21.74
CA ALA A 213 -2.81 11.22 -21.03
C ALA A 213 -3.07 10.28 -19.85
N ASN A 214 -2.63 9.02 -19.92
CA ASN A 214 -2.80 8.08 -18.82
C ASN A 214 -2.02 8.55 -17.58
N PRO A 215 -2.70 8.83 -16.43
CA PRO A 215 -2.01 9.29 -15.22
C PRO A 215 -1.38 8.16 -14.40
N LEU A 216 -1.76 6.88 -14.62
CA LEU A 216 -1.33 5.77 -13.77
C LEU A 216 -0.14 5.02 -14.39
N ARG A 217 0.86 4.67 -13.55
CA ARG A 217 2.10 3.98 -13.94
C ARG A 217 2.46 2.87 -12.94
N TYR A 218 3.69 2.89 -12.43
CA TYR A 218 4.22 1.96 -11.44
C TYR A 218 3.29 1.83 -10.24
N ARG A 219 2.98 0.61 -9.80
CA ARG A 219 2.03 0.30 -8.71
C ARG A 219 0.65 0.99 -8.86
N SER A 220 0.29 1.35 -10.09
CA SER A 220 -0.89 2.18 -10.38
C SER A 220 -0.92 3.54 -9.69
N TYR A 221 0.24 4.06 -9.27
CA TYR A 221 0.36 5.41 -8.69
C TYR A 221 0.19 6.49 -9.74
N CYS A 222 -0.24 7.66 -9.28
CA CYS A 222 -0.34 8.85 -10.13
C CYS A 222 1.04 9.39 -10.47
N TYR A 223 1.37 9.43 -11.75
CA TYR A 223 2.66 9.85 -12.28
C TYR A 223 2.60 11.27 -12.86
N ASP A 224 3.46 12.14 -12.37
CA ASP A 224 3.61 13.51 -12.88
C ASP A 224 4.72 13.56 -13.93
N ILE A 225 4.34 13.61 -15.22
CA ILE A 225 5.28 13.58 -16.36
C ILE A 225 6.26 14.77 -16.30
N GLU A 226 5.81 15.92 -15.82
CA GLU A 226 6.61 17.15 -15.73
C GLU A 226 7.78 17.04 -14.74
N THR A 227 7.60 16.29 -13.66
CA THR A 227 8.61 16.10 -12.64
C THR A 227 9.30 14.73 -12.73
N GLY A 228 8.57 13.70 -13.11
CA GLY A 228 9.00 12.31 -13.03
C GLY A 228 8.71 11.66 -11.66
N PHE A 229 7.95 12.34 -10.81
CA PHE A 229 7.57 11.83 -9.49
C PHE A 229 6.23 11.09 -9.51
N TYR A 230 6.03 10.26 -8.51
CA TYR A 230 4.75 9.66 -8.18
C TYR A 230 4.11 10.37 -7.00
N TYR A 231 2.83 10.71 -7.13
CA TYR A 231 2.02 11.21 -6.02
C TYR A 231 1.30 10.04 -5.34
N LEU A 232 1.62 9.79 -4.07
CA LEU A 232 1.09 8.73 -3.23
C LEU A 232 0.17 9.30 -2.13
N GLN A 233 -0.73 10.20 -2.51
CA GLN A 233 -1.70 10.89 -1.65
C GLN A 233 -1.07 11.80 -0.58
N THR A 234 -0.20 11.30 0.30
CA THR A 234 0.41 12.09 1.37
C THR A 234 1.85 12.49 1.11
N ARG A 235 2.53 11.79 0.21
CA ARG A 235 3.94 12.02 -0.13
C ARG A 235 4.19 11.98 -1.63
N TYR A 236 5.32 12.54 -2.03
CA TYR A 236 5.85 12.42 -3.39
C TYR A 236 7.05 11.47 -3.38
N TYR A 237 7.01 10.49 -4.27
CA TYR A 237 8.06 9.49 -4.43
C TYR A 237 8.87 9.77 -5.69
N ASP A 238 10.20 9.83 -5.54
CA ASP A 238 11.13 9.94 -6.67
C ASP A 238 11.75 8.57 -6.99
N PRO A 239 11.34 7.92 -8.08
CA PRO A 239 11.90 6.63 -8.47
C PRO A 239 13.34 6.72 -8.99
N ALA A 240 13.81 7.92 -9.39
CA ALA A 240 15.18 8.09 -9.87
C ALA A 240 16.20 7.89 -8.76
N ILE A 241 15.89 8.38 -7.56
CA ILE A 241 16.72 8.21 -6.36
C ILE A 241 16.13 7.22 -5.34
N ALA A 242 15.07 6.50 -5.72
CA ALA A 242 14.52 5.37 -4.97
C ALA A 242 14.02 5.72 -3.55
N ARG A 243 13.47 6.94 -3.34
CA ARG A 243 13.00 7.38 -2.02
C ARG A 243 11.91 8.44 -2.09
N PHE A 244 11.20 8.64 -1.01
CA PHE A 244 10.32 9.79 -0.85
C PHE A 244 11.12 11.09 -0.80
N ILE A 245 10.59 12.16 -1.42
CA ILE A 245 11.25 13.47 -1.40
C ILE A 245 11.00 14.25 -0.12
N ASN A 246 9.84 14.02 0.53
CA ASN A 246 9.44 14.64 1.78
C ASN A 246 9.23 13.59 2.88
N ALA A 247 9.46 14.01 4.13
CA ALA A 247 9.40 13.13 5.29
C ALA A 247 8.00 12.57 5.52
N ASP A 248 7.91 11.41 6.16
CA ASP A 248 6.63 10.86 6.63
C ASP A 248 6.01 11.77 7.72
N SER A 249 4.68 11.77 7.79
CA SER A 249 3.94 12.42 8.88
C SER A 249 3.88 11.57 10.15
N TYR A 250 4.24 10.29 10.04
CA TYR A 250 4.23 9.33 11.14
C TYR A 250 5.64 8.82 11.43
N LEU A 251 6.11 9.05 12.65
CA LEU A 251 7.18 8.24 13.23
C LEU A 251 6.53 6.96 13.74
N THR A 252 6.77 5.84 13.09
CA THR A 252 6.48 4.55 13.72
C THR A 252 7.45 4.39 14.88
N THR A 253 6.92 4.40 16.11
CA THR A 253 7.68 4.10 17.34
C THR A 253 7.93 2.60 17.50
N ASP A 254 7.66 1.82 16.46
CA ASP A 254 7.90 0.37 16.46
C ASP A 254 9.38 0.11 16.31
N ILE A 255 10.06 -0.09 17.44
CA ILE A 255 11.51 -0.34 17.57
C ILE A 255 11.93 -1.73 17.04
N THR A 256 11.01 -2.52 16.49
CA THR A 256 11.31 -3.87 15.99
C THR A 256 11.89 -3.89 14.57
N GLY A 257 11.78 -2.80 13.82
CA GLY A 257 12.38 -2.65 12.48
C GLY A 257 13.27 -1.41 12.41
N PHE A 258 14.59 -1.58 12.27
CA PHE A 258 15.56 -0.47 12.12
C PHE A 258 15.24 0.46 10.95
N ILE A 259 14.52 -0.04 9.91
CA ILE A 259 14.19 0.71 8.70
C ILE A 259 12.82 1.39 8.82
N SER A 260 11.91 0.89 9.66
CA SER A 260 10.59 1.48 9.87
C SER A 260 10.63 2.89 10.45
N SER A 261 11.75 3.28 11.08
CA SER A 261 12.00 4.64 11.56
C SER A 261 12.53 5.61 10.48
N ASN A 262 12.94 5.10 9.30
CA ASN A 262 13.41 5.96 8.21
C ASN A 262 12.23 6.64 7.51
N MET A 263 12.11 7.95 7.71
CA MET A 263 10.96 8.75 7.24
C MET A 263 10.91 8.93 5.72
N PHE A 264 11.93 8.51 4.99
CA PHE A 264 12.05 8.71 3.54
C PHE A 264 12.17 7.40 2.76
N ALA A 265 12.37 6.27 3.43
CA ALA A 265 12.50 4.98 2.76
C ALA A 265 11.18 4.58 2.09
N TYR A 266 11.25 4.16 0.82
CA TYR A 266 10.12 3.57 0.11
C TYR A 266 10.16 2.05 0.28
N CYS A 267 9.04 1.49 0.73
CA CYS A 267 8.84 0.05 0.89
C CYS A 267 9.97 -0.64 1.68
N GLU A 268 10.50 0.03 2.74
CA GLU A 268 11.61 -0.49 3.56
C GLU A 268 12.80 -0.96 2.72
N ASN A 269 13.07 -0.27 1.61
CA ASN A 269 14.07 -0.61 0.60
C ASN A 269 13.86 -1.96 -0.13
N ASN A 270 12.63 -2.47 -0.11
CA ASN A 270 12.23 -3.66 -0.87
C ASN A 270 11.08 -3.35 -1.84
N PRO A 271 11.35 -2.63 -2.94
CA PRO A 271 10.32 -2.19 -3.89
C PRO A 271 9.72 -3.33 -4.71
N ILE A 272 10.38 -4.50 -4.74
CA ILE A 272 9.90 -5.67 -5.47
C ILE A 272 8.74 -6.34 -4.72
N MET A 273 8.90 -6.48 -3.39
CA MET A 273 7.92 -7.12 -2.54
C MET A 273 6.95 -6.12 -1.89
N GLY A 274 7.32 -4.82 -1.87
CA GLY A 274 6.59 -3.77 -1.18
C GLY A 274 5.72 -2.92 -2.10
N THR A 275 4.69 -2.32 -1.50
CA THR A 275 3.87 -1.25 -2.07
C THR A 275 3.45 -0.29 -0.97
N ASP A 276 3.34 1.01 -1.28
CA ASP A 276 2.82 2.03 -0.36
C ASP A 276 1.75 2.87 -1.09
N PRO A 277 0.49 2.41 -1.10
CA PRO A 277 -0.57 3.05 -1.89
C PRO A 277 -0.94 4.46 -1.45
N THR A 278 -0.66 4.83 -0.21
CA THR A 278 -1.08 6.09 0.41
C THR A 278 0.05 7.03 0.76
N GLY A 279 1.29 6.57 0.65
CA GLY A 279 2.47 7.31 1.09
C GLY A 279 2.59 7.38 2.62
N LYS A 280 1.95 6.46 3.36
CA LYS A 280 1.98 6.40 4.82
C LYS A 280 2.61 5.12 5.36
N TYR A 281 2.34 3.99 4.70
CA TYR A 281 2.72 2.66 5.19
C TYR A 281 3.17 1.74 4.09
N THR A 282 4.26 1.05 4.33
CA THR A 282 4.76 -0.01 3.45
C THR A 282 4.02 -1.33 3.71
N PHE A 283 3.56 -1.95 2.64
CA PHE A 283 3.07 -3.32 2.62
C PHE A 283 4.07 -4.19 1.88
N LEU A 284 4.73 -5.08 2.60
CA LEU A 284 5.55 -6.13 2.02
C LEU A 284 4.64 -7.32 1.70
N CYS A 285 4.26 -7.49 0.44
CA CYS A 285 3.58 -8.68 -0.03
C CYS A 285 4.61 -9.63 -0.61
N ARG A 286 4.74 -10.82 -0.03
CA ARG A 286 5.40 -11.93 -0.73
C ARG A 286 4.41 -12.46 -1.76
N GLU A 287 4.83 -12.49 -3.02
CA GLU A 287 4.05 -13.12 -4.08
C GLU A 287 3.80 -14.59 -3.76
N LEU A 288 2.60 -15.07 -4.15
CA LEU A 288 2.36 -16.50 -4.28
C LEU A 288 3.26 -16.97 -5.43
N GLU A 289 4.42 -17.51 -5.11
CA GLU A 289 5.19 -18.30 -6.07
C GLU A 289 4.32 -19.48 -6.50
N ASP A 290 4.28 -19.74 -7.81
CA ASP A 290 3.56 -20.89 -8.38
C ASP A 290 3.90 -22.16 -7.63
N ASP A 291 2.89 -23.02 -7.43
CA ASP A 291 2.88 -24.22 -6.58
C ASP A 291 3.96 -25.27 -6.88
N ASP A 292 4.83 -25.06 -7.87
CA ASP A 292 5.80 -26.07 -8.36
C ASP A 292 7.22 -25.95 -7.76
N GLU A 293 7.53 -24.93 -6.91
CA GLU A 293 8.81 -24.84 -6.18
C GLU A 293 8.63 -24.83 -4.64
N LYS A 294 7.74 -25.67 -4.13
CA LYS A 294 7.45 -25.80 -2.68
C LYS A 294 8.48 -26.62 -1.89
N GLU A 295 9.74 -26.58 -2.20
CA GLU A 295 10.76 -27.10 -1.29
C GLU A 295 11.65 -25.98 -0.75
N ASN A 296 11.39 -25.58 0.53
CA ASN A 296 12.28 -24.86 1.45
C ASN A 296 12.22 -23.32 1.57
N ARG A 297 11.09 -22.63 1.38
CA ARG A 297 10.97 -21.26 1.89
C ARG A 297 9.62 -21.01 2.58
N THR A 298 9.51 -21.39 3.84
CA THR A 298 8.48 -20.85 4.74
C THR A 298 8.64 -19.33 4.84
N PRO A 299 7.55 -18.54 4.72
CA PRO A 299 7.59 -17.11 5.02
C PRO A 299 8.20 -16.91 6.39
N LYS A 300 9.21 -16.06 6.51
CA LYS A 300 9.79 -15.75 7.81
C LYS A 300 8.77 -14.93 8.58
N LEU A 301 8.32 -15.45 9.71
CA LEU A 301 7.40 -14.76 10.60
C LEU A 301 8.04 -13.45 11.05
N ASP A 302 7.37 -12.31 10.85
CA ASP A 302 7.83 -10.99 11.29
C ASP A 302 7.18 -10.55 12.61
N LEU A 303 6.27 -11.36 13.15
CA LEU A 303 5.66 -11.15 14.45
C LEU A 303 6.32 -12.04 15.52
N GLU A 304 6.70 -11.44 16.63
CA GLU A 304 7.25 -12.17 17.76
C GLU A 304 6.19 -13.02 18.46
N LEU A 305 6.60 -14.12 19.11
CA LEU A 305 5.76 -14.93 19.98
C LEU A 305 5.96 -14.55 21.43
N GLY A 306 4.94 -14.71 22.27
CA GLY A 306 5.01 -14.47 23.70
C GLY A 306 4.09 -13.37 24.22
N ALA A 307 3.11 -12.93 23.42
CA ALA A 307 2.11 -11.97 23.86
C ALA A 307 1.22 -12.54 24.97
N THR A 308 0.89 -11.68 25.96
CA THR A 308 -0.18 -11.99 26.92
C THR A 308 -1.51 -11.69 26.25
N PHE A 309 -2.39 -12.69 26.21
CA PHE A 309 -3.72 -12.53 25.62
C PHE A 309 -4.62 -11.68 26.51
N ASN A 310 -4.98 -10.49 26.04
CA ASN A 310 -5.95 -9.61 26.66
C ASN A 310 -6.97 -9.18 25.58
N PRO A 311 -8.10 -9.89 25.45
CA PRO A 311 -9.02 -9.66 24.34
C PRO A 311 -9.76 -8.33 24.44
N ILE A 312 -9.91 -7.66 23.31
CA ILE A 312 -10.74 -6.47 23.16
C ILE A 312 -12.17 -6.92 22.85
N ASN A 313 -13.13 -6.46 23.64
CA ASN A 313 -14.56 -6.70 23.44
C ASN A 313 -15.32 -5.38 23.50
N GLY A 314 -16.48 -5.34 22.80
CA GLY A 314 -17.33 -4.15 22.78
C GLY A 314 -16.70 -3.01 21.97
N GLN A 315 -16.68 -3.15 20.68
CA GLN A 315 -16.05 -2.22 19.71
C GLN A 315 -16.35 -0.74 19.98
N ALA A 316 -17.59 -0.40 20.36
CA ALA A 316 -18.00 0.98 20.59
C ALA A 316 -17.65 1.51 22.00
N ILE A 317 -17.18 0.66 22.90
CA ILE A 317 -16.89 1.01 24.30
C ILE A 317 -15.48 0.61 24.77
N CYS A 318 -14.65 0.04 23.89
CA CYS A 318 -13.26 -0.28 24.21
C CYS A 318 -12.37 0.97 24.23
N GLU A 319 -11.18 0.85 24.79
CA GLU A 319 -10.21 1.95 24.89
C GLU A 319 -9.77 2.53 23.54
N TYR A 320 -9.96 1.78 22.43
CA TYR A 320 -9.61 2.18 21.08
C TYR A 320 -10.80 2.72 20.26
N ALA A 321 -11.99 2.82 20.84
CA ALA A 321 -13.23 3.16 20.14
C ALA A 321 -13.13 4.45 19.29
N GLU A 322 -12.50 5.48 19.85
CA GLU A 322 -12.33 6.79 19.22
C GLU A 322 -11.14 6.88 18.26
N MET A 323 -10.33 5.82 18.14
CA MET A 323 -9.22 5.84 17.20
C MET A 323 -9.73 5.93 15.77
N LYS A 324 -9.09 6.78 14.98
CA LYS A 324 -9.39 6.94 13.56
C LYS A 324 -9.07 5.64 12.79
N PHE A 325 -10.01 5.23 11.97
CA PHE A 325 -9.89 4.13 11.02
C PHE A 325 -10.16 4.65 9.61
N GLY A 326 -9.09 4.88 8.86
CA GLY A 326 -9.14 5.66 7.63
C GLY A 326 -9.48 7.15 7.91
N GLU A 327 -9.94 7.84 6.88
CA GLU A 327 -10.18 9.28 6.95
C GLU A 327 -11.56 9.64 7.55
N THR A 328 -12.55 8.78 7.39
CA THR A 328 -13.96 9.10 7.63
C THR A 328 -14.64 8.25 8.72
N SER A 329 -13.92 7.34 9.36
CA SER A 329 -14.51 6.42 10.35
C SER A 329 -13.66 6.30 11.62
N THR A 330 -14.20 5.61 12.61
CA THR A 330 -13.52 5.24 13.85
C THR A 330 -13.58 3.74 14.06
N VAL A 331 -12.79 3.23 15.00
CA VAL A 331 -12.85 1.82 15.44
C VAL A 331 -14.25 1.46 15.93
N ALA A 332 -14.92 2.38 16.66
CA ALA A 332 -16.29 2.18 17.12
C ALA A 332 -17.27 1.88 15.99
N GLU A 333 -17.10 2.52 14.85
CA GLU A 333 -18.00 2.42 13.70
C GLU A 333 -17.69 1.23 12.80
N SER A 334 -16.42 0.97 12.52
CA SER A 334 -16.01 0.06 11.44
C SER A 334 -14.87 -0.91 11.79
N GLY A 335 -14.41 -0.94 13.04
CA GLY A 335 -13.21 -1.65 13.48
C GLY A 335 -13.39 -3.14 13.81
N CYS A 336 -14.56 -3.76 13.58
CA CYS A 336 -14.84 -5.14 14.04
C CYS A 336 -13.79 -6.16 13.52
N ALA A 337 -13.38 -6.06 12.28
CA ALA A 337 -12.41 -6.98 11.69
C ALA A 337 -10.98 -6.73 12.19
N VAL A 338 -10.62 -5.47 12.51
CA VAL A 338 -9.33 -5.13 13.13
C VAL A 338 -9.24 -5.75 14.53
N ILE A 339 -10.30 -5.59 15.33
CA ILE A 339 -10.39 -6.18 16.67
C ILE A 339 -10.34 -7.70 16.60
N ALA A 340 -11.07 -8.31 15.64
CA ALA A 340 -11.06 -9.76 15.46
C ALA A 340 -9.67 -10.27 15.09
N LEU A 341 -8.98 -9.60 14.18
CA LEU A 341 -7.62 -9.96 13.77
C LEU A 341 -6.63 -9.81 14.94
N TYR A 342 -6.68 -8.69 15.66
CA TYR A 342 -5.86 -8.48 16.85
C TYR A 342 -6.09 -9.55 17.91
N ASN A 343 -7.35 -9.82 18.27
CA ASN A 343 -7.70 -10.85 19.23
C ASN A 343 -7.23 -12.23 18.81
N ALA A 344 -7.40 -12.59 17.54
CA ALA A 344 -7.00 -13.88 17.01
C ALA A 344 -5.47 -14.07 17.01
N LEU A 345 -4.72 -13.05 16.62
CA LEU A 345 -3.25 -13.08 16.64
C LEU A 345 -2.73 -13.19 18.08
N THR A 346 -3.21 -12.35 19.00
CA THR A 346 -2.74 -12.38 20.39
C THR A 346 -3.18 -13.64 21.13
N ALA A 347 -4.35 -14.21 20.82
CA ALA A 347 -4.77 -15.51 21.34
C ALA A 347 -3.89 -16.67 20.90
N LYS A 348 -3.26 -16.57 19.71
CA LYS A 348 -2.26 -17.52 19.22
C LYS A 348 -0.83 -17.18 19.67
N GLY A 349 -0.66 -16.16 20.51
CA GLY A 349 0.63 -15.78 21.10
C GLY A 349 1.48 -14.84 20.27
N TYR A 350 0.96 -14.30 19.14
CA TYR A 350 1.69 -13.31 18.35
C TYR A 350 1.69 -11.96 19.07
N SER A 351 2.87 -11.34 19.18
CA SER A 351 3.06 -10.01 19.76
C SER A 351 2.83 -8.94 18.70
N ILE A 352 1.74 -8.22 18.80
CA ILE A 352 1.39 -7.11 17.91
C ILE A 352 0.61 -6.06 18.69
N SER A 353 0.85 -4.77 18.44
CA SER A 353 0.02 -3.71 18.99
C SER A 353 -1.30 -3.57 18.22
N PHE A 354 -2.35 -3.10 18.91
CA PHE A 354 -3.62 -2.83 18.23
C PHE A 354 -3.46 -1.80 17.12
N GLU A 355 -2.67 -0.75 17.34
CA GLU A 355 -2.39 0.27 16.34
C GLU A 355 -1.70 -0.30 15.09
N LYS A 356 -0.71 -1.18 15.23
CA LYS A 356 -0.07 -1.86 14.10
C LYS A 356 -1.08 -2.71 13.31
N THR A 357 -1.98 -3.41 14.00
CA THR A 357 -3.05 -4.17 13.35
C THR A 357 -4.00 -3.26 12.59
N LEU A 358 -4.41 -2.14 13.21
CA LEU A 358 -5.31 -1.15 12.61
C LEU A 358 -4.70 -0.58 11.32
N ARG A 359 -3.46 -0.09 11.39
CA ARG A 359 -2.77 0.53 10.25
C ARG A 359 -2.48 -0.49 9.14
N GLY A 360 -2.10 -1.71 9.53
CA GLY A 360 -1.94 -2.81 8.58
C GLY A 360 -3.24 -3.12 7.83
N CYS A 361 -4.38 -3.13 8.53
CA CYS A 361 -5.69 -3.32 7.89
C CYS A 361 -6.06 -2.15 6.95
N GLU A 362 -5.82 -0.91 7.34
CA GLU A 362 -6.08 0.26 6.47
C GLU A 362 -5.38 0.13 5.13
N GLY A 363 -4.14 -0.29 5.15
CA GLY A 363 -3.33 -0.32 3.96
C GLY A 363 -3.59 -1.48 3.01
N VAL A 364 -4.07 -2.63 3.51
CA VAL A 364 -4.45 -3.75 2.64
C VAL A 364 -5.94 -3.72 2.26
N ASN A 365 -6.72 -2.81 2.86
CA ASN A 365 -8.14 -2.72 2.62
C ASN A 365 -8.43 -1.99 1.30
N ILE A 366 -9.23 -2.62 0.44
CA ILE A 366 -9.65 -2.06 -0.85
C ILE A 366 -10.96 -1.26 -0.75
N LEU A 367 -11.68 -1.41 0.36
CA LEU A 367 -12.90 -0.67 0.64
C LEU A 367 -12.60 0.59 1.46
N PRO A 368 -13.43 1.63 1.36
CA PRO A 368 -13.40 2.71 2.35
C PRO A 368 -13.52 2.14 3.76
N CYS A 369 -12.69 2.60 4.70
CA CYS A 369 -12.71 2.09 6.06
C CYS A 369 -14.07 2.26 6.76
N SER A 370 -14.90 3.22 6.31
CA SER A 370 -16.29 3.38 6.74
C SER A 370 -17.18 2.17 6.43
N LEU A 371 -16.80 1.31 5.50
CA LEU A 371 -17.49 0.06 5.18
C LEU A 371 -16.86 -1.16 5.88
N GLY A 372 -15.85 -0.95 6.72
CA GLY A 372 -15.12 -1.99 7.43
C GLY A 372 -13.95 -2.59 6.64
N VAL A 373 -13.46 -3.73 7.09
CA VAL A 373 -12.33 -4.45 6.47
C VAL A 373 -12.87 -5.60 5.63
N TRP A 374 -12.49 -5.63 4.38
CA TRP A 374 -12.82 -6.74 3.47
C TRP A 374 -12.12 -8.04 3.91
N PRO A 375 -12.79 -9.22 3.89
CA PRO A 375 -12.17 -10.50 4.30
C PRO A 375 -10.88 -10.83 3.57
N GLY A 376 -10.75 -10.44 2.29
CA GLY A 376 -9.50 -10.59 1.54
C GLY A 376 -8.35 -9.74 2.08
N ALA A 377 -8.63 -8.61 2.71
CA ALA A 377 -7.61 -7.80 3.37
C ALA A 377 -7.06 -8.48 4.64
N ILE A 378 -7.90 -9.20 5.38
CA ILE A 378 -7.45 -10.03 6.52
C ILE A 378 -6.48 -11.11 6.04
N ASN A 379 -6.82 -11.81 4.96
CA ASN A 379 -5.94 -12.83 4.37
C ASN A 379 -4.62 -12.23 3.93
N ARG A 380 -4.69 -11.08 3.26
CA ARG A 380 -3.51 -10.36 2.79
C ARG A 380 -2.64 -9.90 3.96
N PHE A 381 -3.24 -9.39 5.03
CA PHE A 381 -2.52 -9.04 6.26
C PHE A 381 -1.77 -10.26 6.83
N LEU A 382 -2.48 -11.37 7.06
CA LEU A 382 -1.89 -12.61 7.60
C LEU A 382 -0.75 -13.14 6.72
N TYR A 383 -0.96 -13.14 5.41
CA TYR A 383 0.05 -13.54 4.45
C TYR A 383 1.28 -12.63 4.49
N CYS A 384 1.10 -11.30 4.44
CA CYS A 384 2.21 -10.34 4.47
C CYS A 384 3.05 -10.43 5.75
N HIS A 385 2.43 -10.81 6.87
CA HIS A 385 3.13 -11.02 8.14
C HIS A 385 3.61 -12.45 8.39
N GLY A 386 3.55 -13.31 7.37
CA GLY A 386 4.02 -14.70 7.47
C GLY A 386 3.24 -15.56 8.46
N VAL A 387 2.02 -15.14 8.83
CA VAL A 387 1.16 -15.89 9.77
C VAL A 387 0.49 -17.04 9.04
N PRO A 388 0.76 -18.30 9.39
CA PRO A 388 0.11 -19.44 8.74
C PRO A 388 -1.39 -19.45 9.07
N TYR A 389 -2.24 -19.62 8.05
CA TYR A 389 -3.68 -19.72 8.25
C TYR A 389 -4.32 -20.63 7.22
N GLU A 390 -5.44 -21.24 7.57
CA GLU A 390 -6.23 -22.07 6.69
C GLU A 390 -7.59 -21.42 6.43
N LYS A 391 -7.93 -21.25 5.15
CA LYS A 391 -9.11 -20.50 4.69
C LYS A 391 -10.30 -21.40 4.43
N PHE A 392 -11.49 -20.98 4.85
CA PHE A 392 -12.76 -21.65 4.65
C PHE A 392 -13.82 -20.73 4.04
N CYS A 393 -14.48 -21.20 2.97
CA CYS A 393 -15.66 -20.56 2.38
C CYS A 393 -16.97 -21.28 2.78
N SER A 394 -16.90 -22.22 3.72
CA SER A 394 -18.02 -22.99 4.24
C SER A 394 -17.95 -23.07 5.75
N GLN A 395 -19.01 -22.62 6.43
CA GLN A 395 -19.13 -22.70 7.90
C GLN A 395 -18.97 -24.12 8.42
N ARG A 396 -19.64 -25.10 7.78
CA ARG A 396 -19.54 -26.51 8.18
C ARG A 396 -18.11 -27.03 8.08
N LYS A 397 -17.41 -26.73 6.99
CA LYS A 397 -16.00 -27.16 6.86
C LYS A 397 -15.10 -26.50 7.91
N LEU A 398 -15.33 -25.21 8.23
CA LEU A 398 -14.60 -24.54 9.30
C LEU A 398 -14.88 -25.23 10.63
N GLN A 399 -16.15 -25.50 10.97
CA GLN A 399 -16.55 -26.17 12.20
C GLN A 399 -15.94 -27.57 12.33
N ASP A 400 -16.01 -28.36 11.26
CA ASP A 400 -15.44 -29.72 11.20
C ASP A 400 -13.90 -29.73 11.32
N SER A 401 -13.23 -28.64 10.97
CA SER A 401 -11.76 -28.50 11.00
C SER A 401 -11.22 -27.96 12.31
N MET A 402 -12.01 -27.15 13.05
CA MET A 402 -11.57 -26.57 14.33
C MET A 402 -11.37 -27.62 15.40
N LYS A 403 -10.26 -27.50 16.13
CA LYS A 403 -9.87 -28.34 17.26
C LYS A 403 -9.71 -27.51 18.52
N ASN A 404 -9.72 -28.16 19.66
CA ASN A 404 -9.48 -27.53 20.96
C ASN A 404 -8.13 -26.76 20.94
N GLY A 405 -8.17 -25.49 21.29
CA GLY A 405 -7.04 -24.55 21.21
C GLY A 405 -6.91 -23.78 19.89
N ASP A 406 -7.71 -24.11 18.88
CA ASP A 406 -7.71 -23.35 17.62
C ASP A 406 -8.38 -22.00 17.78
N VAL A 407 -7.89 -21.04 16.99
CA VAL A 407 -8.44 -19.69 16.90
C VAL A 407 -8.75 -19.38 15.45
N ALA A 408 -9.98 -18.97 15.18
CA ALA A 408 -10.45 -18.58 13.86
C ALA A 408 -10.92 -17.14 13.84
N ILE A 409 -10.79 -16.49 12.68
CA ILE A 409 -11.49 -15.24 12.35
C ILE A 409 -12.71 -15.63 11.54
N VAL A 410 -13.88 -15.15 11.93
CA VAL A 410 -15.16 -15.50 11.29
C VAL A 410 -15.89 -14.22 10.89
N THR A 411 -16.22 -14.09 9.61
CA THR A 411 -17.03 -13.00 9.04
C THR A 411 -18.38 -13.53 8.59
N TYR A 412 -19.47 -12.87 8.99
CA TYR A 412 -20.84 -13.28 8.68
C TYR A 412 -21.76 -12.05 8.55
N TRP A 413 -22.91 -12.22 7.89
CA TRP A 413 -23.96 -11.21 7.85
C TRP A 413 -24.70 -11.14 9.20
N THR A 414 -24.95 -9.93 9.70
CA THR A 414 -25.66 -9.76 10.98
C THR A 414 -27.14 -10.06 10.88
N GLN A 415 -27.72 -9.91 9.69
CA GLN A 415 -29.12 -10.24 9.38
C GLN A 415 -29.24 -10.72 7.93
N PRO A 416 -30.16 -11.62 7.60
CA PRO A 416 -30.48 -11.97 6.23
C PRO A 416 -30.94 -10.71 5.47
N PHE A 417 -30.39 -10.50 4.28
CA PHE A 417 -30.72 -9.36 3.39
C PHE A 417 -30.27 -7.97 3.86
N ASN A 418 -29.46 -7.84 4.91
CA ASN A 418 -28.84 -6.59 5.31
C ASN A 418 -27.33 -6.66 5.03
N PHE A 419 -26.78 -5.66 4.31
CA PHE A 419 -25.37 -5.63 3.91
C PHE A 419 -24.37 -5.31 5.06
N ASN A 420 -24.79 -5.48 6.30
CA ASN A 420 -23.92 -5.31 7.46
C ASN A 420 -23.26 -6.63 7.83
N ALA A 421 -21.98 -6.78 7.47
CA ALA A 421 -21.15 -7.87 7.91
C ALA A 421 -20.52 -7.57 9.26
N HIS A 422 -20.33 -8.59 10.09
CA HIS A 422 -19.57 -8.51 11.33
C HIS A 422 -18.47 -9.57 11.34
N THR A 423 -17.32 -9.20 11.91
CA THR A 423 -16.16 -10.09 12.01
C THR A 423 -15.79 -10.25 13.48
N VAL A 424 -15.59 -11.49 13.90
CA VAL A 424 -15.25 -11.87 15.26
C VAL A 424 -14.05 -12.80 15.30
N ALA A 425 -13.29 -12.81 16.40
CA ALA A 425 -12.36 -13.87 16.71
C ALA A 425 -13.11 -14.97 17.51
N VAL A 426 -12.88 -16.20 17.16
CA VAL A 426 -13.50 -17.39 17.77
C VAL A 426 -12.40 -18.35 18.20
N GLN A 427 -12.36 -18.69 19.48
CA GLN A 427 -11.44 -19.67 20.02
C GLN A 427 -12.21 -20.89 20.51
N MET A 428 -11.77 -22.09 20.12
CA MET A 428 -12.33 -23.34 20.65
C MET A 428 -11.63 -23.75 21.94
N ILE A 429 -12.38 -23.85 23.03
CA ILE A 429 -11.87 -24.25 24.35
C ILE A 429 -12.86 -25.27 24.95
N ASN A 430 -12.39 -26.51 25.21
CA ASN A 430 -13.21 -27.58 25.78
C ASN A 430 -14.53 -27.78 25.02
N ASP A 431 -14.43 -27.87 23.69
CA ASP A 431 -15.55 -28.09 22.77
C ASP A 431 -16.60 -26.96 22.74
N SER A 432 -16.31 -25.80 23.34
CA SER A 432 -17.15 -24.60 23.28
C SER A 432 -16.46 -23.48 22.51
N TYR A 433 -17.23 -22.60 21.85
CA TYR A 433 -16.76 -21.50 21.03
C TYR A 433 -16.78 -20.20 21.85
N TYR A 434 -15.61 -19.71 22.22
CA TYR A 434 -15.39 -18.45 22.90
C TYR A 434 -15.27 -17.35 21.85
N VAL A 435 -16.25 -16.42 21.81
CA VAL A 435 -16.36 -15.39 20.77
C VAL A 435 -16.00 -14.03 21.35
N TYR A 436 -15.00 -13.40 20.76
CA TYR A 436 -14.51 -12.08 21.15
C TYR A 436 -15.07 -11.03 20.21
N ASN A 437 -15.55 -9.91 20.79
CA ASN A 437 -16.18 -8.79 20.10
C ASN A 437 -17.48 -9.16 19.37
N LYS A 438 -18.32 -10.02 19.96
CA LYS A 438 -19.61 -10.45 19.38
C LYS A 438 -20.61 -9.31 19.18
N GLY A 439 -20.52 -8.25 19.97
CA GLY A 439 -21.40 -7.09 19.87
C GLY A 439 -20.70 -5.78 20.24
N ASN A 440 -21.12 -4.70 19.58
CA ASN A 440 -20.47 -3.38 19.70
C ASN A 440 -20.43 -2.82 21.14
N TYR A 441 -21.41 -3.16 21.97
CA TYR A 441 -21.53 -2.69 23.36
C TYR A 441 -21.35 -3.79 24.40
N ASN A 442 -20.91 -4.99 23.98
CA ASN A 442 -20.72 -6.11 24.90
C ASN A 442 -19.23 -6.27 25.25
N ALA A 443 -18.87 -5.85 26.46
CA ALA A 443 -17.49 -5.98 26.95
C ALA A 443 -17.11 -7.41 27.40
N LYS A 444 -18.03 -8.38 27.31
CA LYS A 444 -17.80 -9.76 27.76
C LYS A 444 -17.60 -10.70 26.59
N VAL A 445 -16.82 -11.76 26.83
CA VAL A 445 -16.70 -12.89 25.93
C VAL A 445 -18.03 -13.63 25.89
N SER A 446 -18.50 -13.97 24.70
CA SER A 446 -19.71 -14.80 24.50
C SER A 446 -19.30 -16.24 24.27
N ILE A 447 -20.01 -17.20 24.85
CA ILE A 447 -19.70 -18.63 24.74
C ILE A 447 -20.89 -19.33 24.08
N TYR A 448 -20.60 -20.20 23.13
CA TYR A 448 -21.57 -20.93 22.33
C TYR A 448 -21.17 -22.43 22.19
N ASP A 449 -22.16 -23.29 21.99
CA ASP A 449 -21.94 -24.73 21.82
C ASP A 449 -21.71 -25.09 20.32
N SER A 450 -22.07 -24.21 19.40
CA SER A 450 -21.87 -24.42 17.96
C SER A 450 -21.53 -23.13 17.22
N LEU A 451 -20.88 -23.29 16.06
CA LEU A 451 -20.61 -22.16 15.16
C LEU A 451 -21.92 -21.62 14.50
N ASP A 452 -22.97 -22.45 14.44
CA ASP A 452 -24.29 -22.03 13.96
C ASP A 452 -24.93 -20.96 14.86
N GLU A 453 -24.68 -21.01 16.15
CA GLU A 453 -25.13 -19.99 17.10
C GLU A 453 -24.32 -18.70 17.02
N VAL A 454 -23.05 -18.78 16.61
CA VAL A 454 -22.19 -17.63 16.38
C VAL A 454 -22.63 -16.86 15.14
N VAL A 455 -22.95 -17.57 14.06
CA VAL A 455 -23.28 -16.98 12.74
C VAL A 455 -24.78 -16.70 12.63
N SER A 456 -25.18 -15.47 12.85
CA SER A 456 -26.59 -15.09 12.96
C SER A 456 -27.33 -14.88 11.62
N GLY A 457 -26.62 -14.50 10.55
CA GLY A 457 -27.26 -14.07 9.29
C GLY A 457 -26.75 -14.72 8.01
N GLY A 458 -25.73 -15.53 8.09
CA GLY A 458 -25.11 -16.23 6.96
C GLY A 458 -23.60 -16.08 6.94
N PHE A 459 -22.90 -17.18 6.76
CA PHE A 459 -21.46 -17.24 6.75
C PHE A 459 -20.90 -16.62 5.46
N ILE A 460 -19.89 -15.76 5.59
CA ILE A 460 -19.18 -15.17 4.47
C ILE A 460 -17.81 -15.83 4.32
N TYR A 461 -17.06 -15.93 5.43
CA TYR A 461 -15.66 -16.33 5.41
C TYR A 461 -15.21 -16.76 6.81
N GLY A 462 -14.26 -17.73 6.86
CA GLY A 462 -13.54 -18.06 8.07
C GLY A 462 -12.10 -18.46 7.77
N GLY A 463 -11.21 -18.22 8.74
CA GLY A 463 -9.81 -18.62 8.65
C GLY A 463 -9.25 -19.01 10.00
N ILE A 464 -8.71 -20.26 10.11
CA ILE A 464 -8.02 -20.75 11.30
C ILE A 464 -6.58 -20.23 11.26
N ILE A 465 -6.16 -19.52 12.31
CA ILE A 465 -4.78 -19.09 12.49
C ILE A 465 -3.99 -20.21 13.14
N ASN A 466 -2.95 -20.66 12.48
CA ASN A 466 -2.04 -21.68 12.97
C ASN A 466 -0.86 -21.03 13.71
N THR A 467 -0.33 -21.72 14.71
CA THR A 467 0.98 -21.40 15.26
C THR A 467 2.07 -21.85 14.29
N PRO A 468 3.18 -21.12 14.18
CA PRO A 468 4.30 -21.49 13.33
C PRO A 468 4.86 -22.84 13.64
#